data_b024111a4895c1b026d5c529a07041a3
#
_entry.id   b024111a4895c1b026d5c529a07041a3
#
_cell.length_a   1.000
_cell.length_b   1.000
_cell.length_c   1.000
_cell.angle_alpha   90.00
_cell.angle_beta   90.00
_cell.angle_gamma   90.00
#
_symmetry.space_group_name_H-M   'P 1'
#
loop_
_entity.id
_entity.type
_entity.pdbx_description
1 polymer ?
#
loop_
_entity_poly.entity_id
_entity_poly.type
_entity_poly.pdbx_seq_one_letter_code
_entity_poly.pdbx_strand_id
1 'polypeptide(L)'
;MATYHPSPYVPGPDWILPANGEEVWVNVASGERVHGWYLRAESQPAIATVLYCHGNGGNLSNYAWVAKDLTKLGFNTMVFDYRGYGRSEGRLTDEWGLYADADAVYDHLLRERGAVAEKLVIYGQSLGTTAAIDVASRRPCAALIVESGLSSASDMGAVSFPWLPRRLHFLARNRFDSTRKIAGVKCPVLVTHGTNDPVIPVDQGRKLFESARDPKRLIIVEGGDHFLFGSAGKKFVDGMVDFIVASMKKKSGEITEMTEMTEQTEATK
;
A
#
# COMPACT_ATOMS: atom_id res chain seq x y z
N MET A 1 -18.27 -10.17 -14.95
CA MET A 1 -18.28 -9.07 -13.98
C MET A 1 -17.00 -8.28 -14.11
N ALA A 2 -17.04 -6.95 -14.07
CA ALA A 2 -15.83 -6.14 -14.07
C ALA A 2 -15.10 -6.32 -12.74
N THR A 3 -13.78 -6.55 -12.78
CA THR A 3 -12.95 -6.68 -11.58
C THR A 3 -12.69 -5.32 -10.94
N TYR A 4 -12.62 -4.27 -11.77
CA TYR A 4 -12.26 -2.91 -11.36
C TYR A 4 -13.47 -1.99 -11.46
N HIS A 5 -13.62 -1.08 -10.50
CA HIS A 5 -14.77 -0.18 -10.36
C HIS A 5 -14.33 1.28 -10.31
N PRO A 6 -13.67 1.79 -11.38
CA PRO A 6 -13.21 3.16 -11.42
C PRO A 6 -14.38 4.14 -11.49
N SER A 7 -14.29 5.24 -10.74
CA SER A 7 -15.12 6.44 -10.95
C SER A 7 -14.32 7.44 -11.80
N PRO A 8 -14.95 8.02 -12.83
CA PRO A 8 -14.30 9.06 -13.62
C PRO A 8 -14.08 10.34 -12.80
N TYR A 9 -13.21 11.21 -13.29
CA TYR A 9 -13.06 12.54 -12.75
C TYR A 9 -14.35 13.34 -12.93
N VAL A 10 -14.86 13.89 -11.84
CA VAL A 10 -15.96 14.86 -11.83
C VAL A 10 -15.48 16.09 -11.07
N PRO A 11 -15.35 17.27 -11.69
CA PRO A 11 -14.94 18.49 -11.00
C PRO A 11 -15.83 18.76 -9.78
N GLY A 12 -15.22 19.08 -8.63
CA GLY A 12 -15.97 19.35 -7.41
C GLY A 12 -15.07 19.62 -6.22
N PRO A 13 -15.65 19.87 -5.03
CA PRO A 13 -14.92 20.22 -3.82
C PRO A 13 -13.96 19.12 -3.35
N ASP A 14 -14.23 17.87 -3.69
CA ASP A 14 -13.38 16.73 -3.31
C ASP A 14 -12.05 16.68 -4.09
N TRP A 15 -11.97 17.45 -5.20
CA TRP A 15 -10.77 17.59 -6.03
C TRP A 15 -9.95 18.85 -5.73
N ILE A 16 -10.17 19.48 -4.58
CA ILE A 16 -9.35 20.62 -4.15
C ILE A 16 -8.05 20.07 -3.56
N LEU A 17 -6.97 20.33 -4.30
CA LEU A 17 -5.61 19.99 -3.84
C LEU A 17 -5.30 20.72 -2.53
N PRO A 18 -4.87 20.04 -1.46
CA PRO A 18 -4.45 20.68 -0.21
C PRO A 18 -3.30 21.67 -0.43
N ALA A 19 -3.20 22.70 0.41
CA ALA A 19 -2.16 23.74 0.30
C ALA A 19 -0.73 23.18 0.41
N ASN A 20 -0.54 22.07 1.13
CA ASN A 20 0.73 21.34 1.24
C ASN A 20 0.93 20.28 0.16
N GLY A 21 0.08 20.26 -0.89
CA GLY A 21 0.06 19.26 -1.95
C GLY A 21 0.58 19.79 -3.27
N GLU A 22 1.05 18.86 -4.08
CA GLU A 22 1.44 19.05 -5.49
C GLU A 22 0.71 18.02 -6.35
N GLU A 23 0.18 18.46 -7.49
CA GLU A 23 -0.36 17.55 -8.50
C GLU A 23 0.79 16.87 -9.25
N VAL A 24 0.67 15.56 -9.44
CA VAL A 24 1.73 14.73 -10.00
C VAL A 24 1.18 13.92 -11.16
N TRP A 25 1.95 13.85 -12.25
CA TRP A 25 1.71 12.95 -13.37
C TRP A 25 2.92 12.04 -13.55
N VAL A 26 2.68 10.73 -13.50
CA VAL A 26 3.74 9.73 -13.59
C VAL A 26 3.57 8.93 -14.88
N ASN A 27 4.62 8.89 -15.72
CA ASN A 27 4.63 8.07 -16.93
C ASN A 27 4.75 6.58 -16.56
N VAL A 28 3.89 5.76 -17.14
CA VAL A 28 3.93 4.30 -17.02
C VAL A 28 4.60 3.71 -18.27
N ALA A 29 5.23 2.55 -18.14
CA ALA A 29 5.99 1.94 -19.23
C ALA A 29 5.17 1.67 -20.51
N SER A 30 3.86 1.55 -20.40
CA SER A 30 2.93 1.38 -21.52
C SER A 30 2.61 2.67 -22.31
N GLY A 31 3.10 3.82 -21.83
CA GLY A 31 2.96 5.12 -22.48
C GLY A 31 1.88 6.04 -21.91
N GLU A 32 0.96 5.52 -21.10
CA GLU A 32 -0.05 6.33 -20.40
C GLU A 32 0.56 7.03 -19.18
N ARG A 33 -0.18 7.99 -18.62
CA ARG A 33 0.19 8.68 -17.39
C ARG A 33 -0.85 8.40 -16.31
N VAL A 34 -0.36 8.13 -15.11
CA VAL A 34 -1.20 8.09 -13.91
C VAL A 34 -1.10 9.40 -13.15
N HIS A 35 -2.23 9.84 -12.63
CA HIS A 35 -2.41 11.08 -11.90
C HIS A 35 -2.36 10.82 -10.39
N GLY A 36 -1.78 11.72 -9.64
CA GLY A 36 -1.72 11.62 -8.18
C GLY A 36 -1.50 12.96 -7.51
N TRP A 37 -1.55 12.94 -6.18
CA TRP A 37 -1.21 14.06 -5.32
C TRP A 37 -0.06 13.65 -4.39
N TYR A 38 0.99 14.44 -4.38
CA TYR A 38 2.05 14.35 -3.39
C TYR A 38 1.83 15.43 -2.33
N LEU A 39 1.55 15.03 -1.09
CA LEU A 39 1.31 15.91 0.02
C LEU A 39 2.52 15.86 0.97
N ARG A 40 3.01 17.03 1.36
CA ARG A 40 4.09 17.15 2.35
C ARG A 40 3.55 17.01 3.76
N ALA A 41 4.30 16.38 4.65
CA ALA A 41 3.99 16.33 6.06
C ALA A 41 3.82 17.73 6.63
N GLU A 42 2.88 17.92 7.56
CA GLU A 42 2.69 19.21 8.25
C GLU A 42 3.87 19.54 9.14
N SER A 43 4.55 18.52 9.70
CA SER A 43 5.80 18.67 10.45
C SER A 43 7.01 18.32 9.61
N GLN A 44 8.09 19.10 9.69
CA GLN A 44 9.34 18.86 8.99
C GLN A 44 10.51 18.73 9.97
N PRO A 45 11.49 17.84 9.75
CA PRO A 45 11.53 16.88 8.63
C PRO A 45 10.46 15.80 8.77
N ALA A 46 9.96 15.31 7.63
CA ALA A 46 9.00 14.19 7.63
C ALA A 46 9.61 12.92 8.24
N ILE A 47 8.79 12.14 8.94
CA ILE A 47 9.18 10.85 9.52
C ILE A 47 9.55 9.87 8.41
N ALA A 48 8.68 9.75 7.40
CA ALA A 48 8.84 8.90 6.23
C ALA A 48 7.98 9.42 5.07
N THR A 49 8.09 8.76 3.91
CA THR A 49 7.16 8.95 2.79
C THR A 49 6.27 7.72 2.68
N VAL A 50 4.97 7.92 2.53
CA VAL A 50 3.98 6.84 2.32
C VAL A 50 3.55 6.83 0.86
N LEU A 51 3.71 5.70 0.19
CA LEU A 51 3.04 5.37 -1.06
C LEU A 51 1.71 4.70 -0.72
N TYR A 52 0.60 5.41 -0.91
CA TYR A 52 -0.74 4.90 -0.59
C TYR A 52 -1.42 4.34 -1.85
N CYS A 53 -1.66 3.04 -1.84
CA CYS A 53 -2.36 2.28 -2.88
C CYS A 53 -3.82 2.09 -2.44
N HIS A 54 -4.75 2.83 -3.05
CA HIS A 54 -6.16 2.85 -2.66
C HIS A 54 -6.96 1.62 -3.10
N GLY A 55 -8.17 1.47 -2.57
CA GLY A 55 -9.10 0.37 -2.86
C GLY A 55 -9.71 0.40 -4.25
N ASN A 56 -10.64 -0.52 -4.52
CA ASN A 56 -11.20 -0.75 -5.86
C ASN A 56 -12.22 0.29 -6.31
N GLY A 57 -12.99 0.87 -5.39
CA GLY A 57 -14.06 1.80 -5.75
C GLY A 57 -13.61 3.25 -5.76
N GLY A 58 -14.28 4.09 -6.54
CA GLY A 58 -14.04 5.53 -6.54
C GLY A 58 -12.81 5.96 -7.34
N ASN A 59 -12.11 6.95 -6.82
CA ASN A 59 -10.88 7.53 -7.36
C ASN A 59 -10.14 8.29 -6.25
N LEU A 60 -9.04 8.94 -6.56
CA LEU A 60 -8.19 9.69 -5.62
C LEU A 60 -8.98 10.60 -4.68
N SER A 61 -10.01 11.31 -5.14
CA SER A 61 -10.78 12.23 -4.31
C SER A 61 -11.45 11.55 -3.12
N ASN A 62 -11.86 10.30 -3.28
CA ASN A 62 -12.47 9.51 -2.21
C ASN A 62 -11.46 9.09 -1.12
N TYR A 63 -10.17 9.10 -1.44
CA TYR A 63 -9.08 8.67 -0.54
C TYR A 63 -8.17 9.83 -0.10
N ALA A 64 -8.39 11.03 -0.63
CA ALA A 64 -7.58 12.21 -0.32
C ALA A 64 -7.54 12.57 1.18
N TRP A 65 -8.60 12.25 1.93
CA TRP A 65 -8.67 12.47 3.36
C TRP A 65 -7.67 11.58 4.12
N VAL A 66 -7.43 10.33 3.68
CA VAL A 66 -6.40 9.44 4.27
C VAL A 66 -5.03 10.08 4.09
N ALA A 67 -4.73 10.56 2.87
CA ALA A 67 -3.46 11.21 2.58
C ALA A 67 -3.27 12.47 3.44
N LYS A 68 -4.33 13.30 3.62
CA LYS A 68 -4.31 14.47 4.51
C LYS A 68 -4.04 14.09 5.96
N ASP A 69 -4.69 13.05 6.47
CA ASP A 69 -4.49 12.62 7.86
C ASP A 69 -3.10 12.03 8.08
N LEU A 70 -2.55 11.30 7.11
CA LEU A 70 -1.16 10.84 7.15
C LEU A 70 -0.17 12.01 7.22
N THR A 71 -0.45 13.16 6.56
CA THR A 71 0.45 14.34 6.67
C THR A 71 0.43 14.96 8.07
N LYS A 72 -0.70 14.95 8.78
CA LYS A 72 -0.81 15.37 10.18
C LYS A 72 -0.02 14.45 11.13
N LEU A 73 0.12 13.16 10.76
CA LEU A 73 0.92 12.20 11.50
C LEU A 73 2.42 12.29 11.20
N GLY A 74 2.84 13.25 10.37
CA GLY A 74 4.26 13.50 10.06
C GLY A 74 4.80 12.76 8.84
N PHE A 75 3.94 12.23 7.96
CA PHE A 75 4.36 11.54 6.74
C PHE A 75 4.17 12.40 5.49
N ASN A 76 5.17 12.45 4.61
CA ASN A 76 4.87 12.80 3.22
C ASN A 76 4.03 11.68 2.62
N THR A 77 3.04 12.01 1.80
CA THR A 77 2.13 11.00 1.26
C THR A 77 1.91 11.18 -0.23
N MET A 78 2.10 10.12 -0.98
CA MET A 78 1.71 10.02 -2.38
C MET A 78 0.47 9.14 -2.48
N VAL A 79 -0.65 9.72 -2.91
CA VAL A 79 -1.89 9.03 -3.30
C VAL A 79 -2.09 9.22 -4.81
N PHE A 80 -2.47 8.17 -5.53
CA PHE A 80 -2.57 8.21 -6.98
C PHE A 80 -3.73 7.37 -7.49
N ASP A 81 -4.25 7.71 -8.64
CA ASP A 81 -5.24 6.93 -9.37
C ASP A 81 -4.55 5.93 -10.30
N TYR A 82 -4.96 4.68 -10.26
CA TYR A 82 -4.54 3.69 -11.27
C TYR A 82 -5.07 4.09 -12.64
N ARG A 83 -4.47 3.58 -13.72
CA ARG A 83 -4.95 3.86 -15.09
C ARG A 83 -6.46 3.61 -15.22
N GLY A 84 -7.14 4.60 -15.81
CA GLY A 84 -8.60 4.60 -15.98
C GLY A 84 -9.41 4.98 -14.74
N TYR A 85 -8.77 5.27 -13.60
CA TYR A 85 -9.40 5.88 -12.44
C TYR A 85 -9.21 7.39 -12.47
N GLY A 86 -10.20 8.14 -11.98
CA GLY A 86 -10.16 9.57 -11.83
C GLY A 86 -9.67 10.32 -13.07
N ARG A 87 -8.48 10.94 -12.97
CA ARG A 87 -7.83 11.66 -14.05
C ARG A 87 -6.74 10.86 -14.78
N SER A 88 -6.41 9.68 -14.30
CA SER A 88 -5.39 8.82 -14.92
C SER A 88 -5.82 8.36 -16.32
N GLU A 89 -4.87 8.36 -17.23
CA GLU A 89 -5.08 7.94 -18.62
C GLU A 89 -5.25 6.42 -18.74
N GLY A 90 -5.68 5.97 -19.91
CA GLY A 90 -5.76 4.54 -20.24
C GLY A 90 -6.92 3.80 -19.58
N ARG A 91 -6.73 2.50 -19.36
CA ARG A 91 -7.72 1.61 -18.74
C ARG A 91 -7.04 0.45 -18.02
N LEU A 92 -7.47 0.18 -16.81
CA LEU A 92 -7.05 -1.01 -16.05
C LEU A 92 -7.81 -2.24 -16.55
N THR A 93 -7.09 -3.19 -17.10
CA THR A 93 -7.66 -4.42 -17.67
C THR A 93 -7.29 -5.68 -16.87
N ASP A 94 -6.16 -5.66 -16.20
CA ASP A 94 -5.64 -6.81 -15.44
C ASP A 94 -4.74 -6.37 -14.27
N GLU A 95 -4.35 -7.34 -13.45
CA GLU A 95 -3.50 -7.12 -12.28
C GLU A 95 -2.11 -6.57 -12.64
N TRP A 96 -1.58 -6.89 -13.82
CA TRP A 96 -0.25 -6.43 -14.23
C TRP A 96 -0.22 -4.93 -14.48
N GLY A 97 -1.32 -4.39 -15.03
CA GLY A 97 -1.50 -2.95 -15.17
C GLY A 97 -1.51 -2.24 -13.81
N LEU A 98 -2.25 -2.79 -12.83
CA LEU A 98 -2.30 -2.28 -11.47
C LEU A 98 -0.89 -2.24 -10.81
N TYR A 99 -0.13 -3.32 -10.98
CA TYR A 99 1.22 -3.44 -10.44
C TYR A 99 2.21 -2.49 -11.12
N ALA A 100 2.10 -2.34 -12.43
CA ALA A 100 2.95 -1.42 -13.20
C ALA A 100 2.72 0.04 -12.82
N ASP A 101 1.47 0.43 -12.54
CA ASP A 101 1.14 1.77 -12.09
C ASP A 101 1.77 2.08 -10.73
N ALA A 102 1.60 1.18 -9.77
CA ALA A 102 2.20 1.34 -8.44
C ALA A 102 3.73 1.32 -8.47
N ASP A 103 4.35 0.49 -9.31
CA ASP A 103 5.80 0.41 -9.48
C ASP A 103 6.37 1.70 -10.10
N ALA A 104 5.67 2.28 -11.09
CA ALA A 104 6.06 3.56 -11.69
C ALA A 104 6.00 4.71 -10.67
N VAL A 105 4.96 4.73 -9.82
CA VAL A 105 4.84 5.74 -8.75
C VAL A 105 5.91 5.53 -7.67
N TYR A 106 6.25 4.29 -7.33
CA TYR A 106 7.37 3.99 -6.45
C TYR A 106 8.69 4.57 -7.02
N ASP A 107 8.99 4.32 -8.30
CA ASP A 107 10.19 4.85 -8.97
C ASP A 107 10.19 6.39 -9.01
N HIS A 108 9.04 7.03 -9.26
CA HIS A 108 8.89 8.48 -9.23
C HIS A 108 9.23 9.06 -7.84
N LEU A 109 8.77 8.41 -6.76
CA LEU A 109 9.09 8.86 -5.40
C LEU A 109 10.59 8.85 -5.12
N LEU A 110 11.31 7.82 -5.56
CA LEU A 110 12.76 7.75 -5.36
C LEU A 110 13.51 8.75 -6.25
N ARG A 111 13.17 8.86 -7.54
CA ARG A 111 13.95 9.63 -8.52
C ARG A 111 13.63 11.12 -8.51
N GLU A 112 12.33 11.46 -8.35
CA GLU A 112 11.85 12.84 -8.55
C GLU A 112 11.50 13.54 -7.21
N ARG A 113 11.23 12.77 -6.15
CA ARG A 113 10.85 13.30 -4.84
C ARG A 113 11.93 13.13 -3.77
N GLY A 114 13.05 12.50 -4.11
CA GLY A 114 14.17 12.29 -3.21
C GLY A 114 13.82 11.36 -2.03
N ALA A 115 12.76 10.55 -2.15
CA ALA A 115 12.48 9.54 -1.15
C ALA A 115 13.60 8.48 -1.15
N VAL A 116 13.95 7.99 0.04
CA VAL A 116 14.90 6.89 0.18
C VAL A 116 14.14 5.64 0.63
N ALA A 117 14.54 4.48 0.11
CA ALA A 117 13.82 3.23 0.34
C ALA A 117 13.69 2.88 1.83
N GLU A 118 14.70 3.22 2.64
CA GLU A 118 14.74 3.00 4.09
C GLU A 118 13.72 3.84 4.86
N LYS A 119 13.14 4.88 4.22
CA LYS A 119 12.08 5.75 4.74
C LYS A 119 10.84 5.75 3.85
N LEU A 120 10.70 4.78 2.94
CA LEU A 120 9.51 4.63 2.10
C LEU A 120 8.62 3.52 2.63
N VAL A 121 7.44 3.87 3.09
CA VAL A 121 6.39 2.94 3.53
C VAL A 121 5.43 2.70 2.37
N ILE A 122 5.13 1.44 2.07
CA ILE A 122 4.12 1.09 1.08
C ILE A 122 2.86 0.67 1.84
N TYR A 123 1.76 1.38 1.60
CA TYR A 123 0.49 1.16 2.28
C TYR A 123 -0.59 0.81 1.27
N GLY A 124 -1.14 -0.38 1.36
CA GLY A 124 -2.28 -0.82 0.55
C GLY A 124 -3.54 -0.99 1.37
N GLN A 125 -4.67 -0.58 0.80
CA GLN A 125 -6.00 -0.79 1.36
C GLN A 125 -6.85 -1.61 0.37
N SER A 126 -7.52 -2.68 0.82
CA SER A 126 -8.39 -3.52 -0.02
C SER A 126 -7.68 -4.02 -1.29
N LEU A 127 -8.19 -3.72 -2.49
CA LEU A 127 -7.54 -4.03 -3.77
C LEU A 127 -6.11 -3.50 -3.82
N GLY A 128 -5.85 -2.30 -3.28
CA GLY A 128 -4.53 -1.68 -3.26
C GLY A 128 -3.47 -2.49 -2.51
N THR A 129 -3.89 -3.40 -1.62
CA THR A 129 -2.96 -4.32 -0.95
C THR A 129 -2.25 -5.24 -1.93
N THR A 130 -2.91 -5.60 -3.05
CA THR A 130 -2.31 -6.46 -4.08
C THR A 130 -1.17 -5.75 -4.80
N ALA A 131 -1.34 -4.45 -5.10
CA ALA A 131 -0.29 -3.62 -5.69
C ALA A 131 0.83 -3.34 -4.68
N ALA A 132 0.49 -2.98 -3.45
CA ALA A 132 1.45 -2.73 -2.38
C ALA A 132 2.33 -3.96 -2.10
N ILE A 133 1.74 -5.14 -1.99
CA ILE A 133 2.44 -6.41 -1.79
C ILE A 133 3.33 -6.73 -3.00
N ASP A 134 2.82 -6.54 -4.23
CA ASP A 134 3.61 -6.80 -5.44
C ASP A 134 4.87 -5.93 -5.48
N VAL A 135 4.74 -4.62 -5.26
CA VAL A 135 5.88 -3.70 -5.22
C VAL A 135 6.84 -4.08 -4.09
N ALA A 136 6.36 -4.27 -2.86
CA ALA A 136 7.20 -4.59 -1.71
C ALA A 136 7.91 -5.96 -1.84
N SER A 137 7.35 -6.90 -2.61
CA SER A 137 7.99 -8.21 -2.86
C SER A 137 9.21 -8.12 -3.78
N ARG A 138 9.31 -7.05 -4.59
CA ARG A 138 10.37 -6.84 -5.59
C ARG A 138 11.27 -5.65 -5.29
N ARG A 139 10.81 -4.69 -4.50
CA ARG A 139 11.47 -3.41 -4.23
C ARG A 139 11.77 -3.25 -2.74
N PRO A 140 12.87 -2.61 -2.35
CA PRO A 140 13.15 -2.30 -0.95
C PRO A 140 12.20 -1.22 -0.43
N CYS A 141 11.76 -1.36 0.82
CA CYS A 141 10.98 -0.33 1.52
C CYS A 141 11.22 -0.41 3.04
N ALA A 142 10.82 0.63 3.77
CA ALA A 142 10.93 0.67 5.23
C ALA A 142 9.96 -0.30 5.89
N ALA A 143 8.72 -0.32 5.42
CA ALA A 143 7.64 -1.17 5.92
C ALA A 143 6.55 -1.36 4.85
N LEU A 144 5.82 -2.47 4.95
CA LEU A 144 4.60 -2.72 4.20
C LEU A 144 3.41 -2.75 5.16
N ILE A 145 2.36 -1.98 4.84
CA ILE A 145 1.08 -1.99 5.56
C ILE A 145 0.00 -2.57 4.65
N VAL A 146 -0.71 -3.57 5.15
CA VAL A 146 -1.76 -4.30 4.46
C VAL A 146 -3.05 -4.15 5.26
N GLU A 147 -3.94 -3.25 4.85
CA GLU A 147 -5.24 -3.01 5.49
C GLU A 147 -6.35 -3.68 4.71
N SER A 148 -7.12 -4.55 5.38
CA SER A 148 -8.28 -5.25 4.82
C SER A 148 -7.95 -5.92 3.48
N GLY A 149 -6.81 -6.65 3.46
CA GLY A 149 -6.22 -7.20 2.24
C GLY A 149 -6.85 -8.50 1.78
N LEU A 150 -6.86 -8.71 0.45
CA LEU A 150 -7.28 -9.98 -0.14
C LEU A 150 -6.10 -10.92 -0.32
N SER A 151 -6.28 -12.18 0.08
CA SER A 151 -5.26 -13.24 -0.03
C SER A 151 -5.06 -13.72 -1.46
N SER A 152 -6.16 -13.86 -2.22
CA SER A 152 -6.16 -14.20 -3.64
C SER A 152 -7.53 -13.98 -4.29
N ALA A 153 -7.58 -13.89 -5.63
CA ALA A 153 -8.84 -13.89 -6.36
C ALA A 153 -9.63 -15.21 -6.16
N SER A 154 -8.93 -16.32 -5.95
CA SER A 154 -9.57 -17.60 -5.67
C SER A 154 -10.30 -17.60 -4.33
N ASP A 155 -9.71 -17.01 -3.30
CA ASP A 155 -10.34 -16.91 -1.98
C ASP A 155 -11.54 -15.95 -2.02
N MET A 156 -11.41 -14.81 -2.73
CA MET A 156 -12.54 -13.91 -2.97
C MET A 156 -13.65 -14.57 -3.80
N GLY A 157 -13.28 -15.35 -4.82
CA GLY A 157 -14.24 -16.12 -5.61
C GLY A 157 -15.02 -17.14 -4.77
N ALA A 158 -14.40 -17.78 -3.79
CA ALA A 158 -15.07 -18.70 -2.87
C ALA A 158 -16.09 -17.99 -1.97
N VAL A 159 -15.87 -16.73 -1.63
CA VAL A 159 -16.82 -15.89 -0.87
C VAL A 159 -17.96 -15.40 -1.76
N SER A 160 -17.61 -14.86 -2.93
CA SER A 160 -18.58 -14.22 -3.84
C SER A 160 -19.46 -15.23 -4.60
N PHE A 161 -18.91 -16.42 -4.85
CA PHE A 161 -19.55 -17.50 -5.64
C PHE A 161 -19.38 -18.85 -4.94
N PRO A 162 -19.98 -19.06 -3.75
CA PRO A 162 -19.78 -20.30 -2.97
C PRO A 162 -20.28 -21.57 -3.67
N TRP A 163 -21.15 -21.42 -4.66
CA TRP A 163 -21.66 -22.52 -5.50
C TRP A 163 -20.70 -22.93 -6.63
N LEU A 164 -19.68 -22.09 -6.94
CA LEU A 164 -18.70 -22.40 -8.00
C LEU A 164 -17.56 -23.23 -7.42
N PRO A 165 -17.26 -24.43 -7.99
CA PRO A 165 -16.15 -25.25 -7.52
C PRO A 165 -14.81 -24.48 -7.57
N ARG A 166 -14.02 -24.49 -6.49
CA ARG A 166 -12.72 -23.77 -6.38
C ARG A 166 -11.76 -24.09 -7.52
N ARG A 167 -11.83 -25.33 -8.05
CA ARG A 167 -11.03 -25.77 -9.21
C ARG A 167 -11.28 -24.98 -10.49
N LEU A 168 -12.37 -24.18 -10.57
CA LEU A 168 -12.69 -23.33 -11.70
C LEU A 168 -12.22 -21.88 -11.50
N HIS A 169 -11.83 -21.51 -10.29
CA HIS A 169 -11.36 -20.14 -9.99
C HIS A 169 -10.05 -19.80 -10.71
N PHE A 170 -9.28 -20.81 -11.18
CA PHE A 170 -8.07 -20.56 -11.97
C PHE A 170 -8.36 -19.92 -13.35
N LEU A 171 -9.61 -19.98 -13.81
CA LEU A 171 -10.06 -19.31 -15.04
C LEU A 171 -10.21 -17.80 -14.88
N ALA A 172 -10.14 -17.28 -13.64
CA ALA A 172 -10.15 -15.83 -13.41
C ALA A 172 -8.94 -15.19 -14.09
N ARG A 173 -9.19 -14.11 -14.84
CA ARG A 173 -8.15 -13.36 -15.54
C ARG A 173 -7.09 -12.81 -14.57
N ASN A 174 -7.53 -12.32 -13.43
CA ASN A 174 -6.69 -11.81 -12.35
C ASN A 174 -6.57 -12.88 -11.26
N ARG A 175 -5.36 -13.17 -10.82
CA ARG A 175 -5.10 -14.14 -9.74
C ARG A 175 -4.96 -13.46 -8.38
N PHE A 176 -4.38 -12.26 -8.37
CA PHE A 176 -4.06 -11.53 -7.14
C PHE A 176 -3.44 -12.45 -6.06
N ASP A 177 -2.36 -13.15 -6.44
CA ASP A 177 -1.73 -14.17 -5.59
C ASP A 177 -0.89 -13.52 -4.48
N SER A 178 -1.60 -12.80 -3.59
CA SER A 178 -1.00 -11.97 -2.53
C SER A 178 -0.29 -12.82 -1.48
N THR A 179 -0.81 -14.00 -1.15
CA THR A 179 -0.17 -14.93 -0.20
C THR A 179 1.20 -15.38 -0.66
N ARG A 180 1.34 -15.71 -1.95
CA ARG A 180 2.64 -16.10 -2.51
C ARG A 180 3.62 -14.94 -2.56
N LYS A 181 3.14 -13.74 -2.95
CA LYS A 181 3.99 -12.56 -3.09
C LYS A 181 4.47 -12.02 -1.75
N ILE A 182 3.60 -11.98 -0.74
CA ILE A 182 3.95 -11.47 0.60
C ILE A 182 5.04 -12.32 1.27
N ALA A 183 5.11 -13.60 0.95
CA ALA A 183 6.21 -14.48 1.39
C ALA A 183 7.58 -14.06 0.83
N GLY A 184 7.62 -13.24 -0.22
CA GLY A 184 8.84 -12.66 -0.80
C GLY A 184 9.24 -11.31 -0.21
N VAL A 185 8.36 -10.66 0.56
CA VAL A 185 8.60 -9.34 1.17
C VAL A 185 9.72 -9.43 2.21
N LYS A 186 10.68 -8.49 2.15
CA LYS A 186 11.85 -8.47 3.03
C LYS A 186 11.80 -7.40 4.11
N CYS A 187 10.93 -6.39 3.95
CA CYS A 187 10.73 -5.36 4.96
C CYS A 187 9.73 -5.85 6.03
N PRO A 188 9.68 -5.19 7.21
CA PRO A 188 8.64 -5.44 8.20
C PRO A 188 7.23 -5.31 7.62
N VAL A 189 6.32 -6.24 7.98
CA VAL A 189 4.95 -6.29 7.47
C VAL A 189 3.94 -6.10 8.61
N LEU A 190 3.06 -5.11 8.49
CA LEU A 190 1.88 -4.95 9.32
C LEU A 190 0.64 -5.38 8.54
N VAL A 191 -0.06 -6.39 9.02
CA VAL A 191 -1.39 -6.76 8.51
C VAL A 191 -2.44 -6.30 9.50
N THR A 192 -3.47 -5.60 8.98
CA THR A 192 -4.60 -5.13 9.79
C THR A 192 -5.91 -5.53 9.15
N HIS A 193 -6.90 -5.95 9.96
CA HIS A 193 -8.20 -6.37 9.45
C HIS A 193 -9.29 -6.21 10.51
N GLY A 194 -10.49 -5.79 10.09
CA GLY A 194 -11.67 -5.72 10.94
C GLY A 194 -12.43 -7.04 10.99
N THR A 195 -12.96 -7.42 12.17
CA THR A 195 -13.75 -8.66 12.27
C THR A 195 -15.13 -8.58 11.64
N ASN A 196 -15.66 -7.36 11.46
CA ASN A 196 -16.95 -7.09 10.81
C ASN A 196 -16.79 -6.53 9.38
N ASP A 197 -15.65 -6.81 8.72
CA ASP A 197 -15.44 -6.41 7.32
C ASP A 197 -16.47 -7.10 6.41
N PRO A 198 -17.41 -6.33 5.78
CA PRO A 198 -18.47 -6.91 4.95
C PRO A 198 -18.01 -7.24 3.53
N VAL A 199 -16.77 -6.83 3.15
CA VAL A 199 -16.24 -6.96 1.78
C VAL A 199 -15.26 -8.12 1.70
N ILE A 200 -14.25 -8.14 2.59
CA ILE A 200 -13.20 -9.16 2.62
C ILE A 200 -13.19 -9.81 4.01
N PRO A 201 -13.50 -11.12 4.11
CA PRO A 201 -13.46 -11.81 5.39
C PRO A 201 -12.10 -11.71 6.08
N VAL A 202 -12.10 -11.52 7.40
CA VAL A 202 -10.90 -11.37 8.25
C VAL A 202 -9.90 -12.54 8.10
N ASP A 203 -10.37 -13.72 7.74
CA ASP A 203 -9.50 -14.89 7.50
C ASP A 203 -8.52 -14.69 6.34
N GLN A 204 -8.85 -13.81 5.37
CA GLN A 204 -7.89 -13.47 4.32
C GLN A 204 -6.73 -12.64 4.87
N GLY A 205 -6.98 -11.71 5.79
CA GLY A 205 -5.93 -10.99 6.50
C GLY A 205 -5.06 -11.92 7.35
N ARG A 206 -5.68 -12.89 8.05
CA ARG A 206 -4.94 -13.93 8.80
C ARG A 206 -4.02 -14.75 7.90
N LYS A 207 -4.51 -15.19 6.73
CA LYS A 207 -3.70 -15.90 5.73
C LYS A 207 -2.51 -15.07 5.24
N LEU A 208 -2.72 -13.78 4.96
CA LEU A 208 -1.64 -12.89 4.56
C LEU A 208 -0.58 -12.77 5.66
N PHE A 209 -1.01 -12.59 6.91
CA PHE A 209 -0.09 -12.56 8.05
C PHE A 209 0.69 -13.85 8.20
N GLU A 210 0.05 -15.02 8.14
CA GLU A 210 0.70 -16.32 8.22
C GLU A 210 1.76 -16.51 7.14
N SER A 211 1.46 -16.05 5.91
CA SER A 211 2.33 -16.16 4.74
C SER A 211 3.51 -15.18 4.74
N ALA A 212 3.40 -14.06 5.46
CA ALA A 212 4.46 -13.06 5.56
C ALA A 212 5.63 -13.58 6.39
N ARG A 213 6.85 -13.10 6.06
CA ARG A 213 8.06 -13.36 6.85
C ARG A 213 8.17 -12.42 8.04
N ASP A 214 8.92 -12.84 9.04
CA ASP A 214 9.33 -11.93 10.12
C ASP A 214 10.34 -10.88 9.61
N PRO A 215 10.31 -9.66 10.18
CA PRO A 215 9.43 -9.23 11.26
C PRO A 215 8.04 -8.85 10.75
N LYS A 216 7.01 -9.35 11.41
CA LYS A 216 5.62 -9.09 11.06
C LYS A 216 4.77 -8.84 12.31
N ARG A 217 3.66 -8.09 12.13
CA ARG A 217 2.68 -7.81 13.17
C ARG A 217 1.26 -7.95 12.62
N LEU A 218 0.35 -8.47 13.42
CA LEU A 218 -1.07 -8.55 13.12
C LEU A 218 -1.85 -7.65 14.09
N ILE A 219 -2.75 -6.82 13.57
CA ILE A 219 -3.73 -6.07 14.36
C ILE A 219 -5.12 -6.44 13.85
N ILE A 220 -5.85 -7.21 14.63
CA ILE A 220 -7.27 -7.46 14.38
C ILE A 220 -8.07 -6.47 15.21
N VAL A 221 -8.94 -5.73 14.55
CA VAL A 221 -9.84 -4.77 15.18
C VAL A 221 -11.20 -5.42 15.37
N GLU A 222 -11.54 -5.71 16.63
CA GLU A 222 -12.82 -6.31 16.96
C GLU A 222 -13.95 -5.32 16.66
N GLY A 223 -14.97 -5.78 15.93
CA GLY A 223 -16.05 -4.93 15.43
C GLY A 223 -15.67 -3.98 14.29
N GLY A 224 -14.39 -3.95 13.91
CA GLY A 224 -13.88 -3.09 12.82
C GLY A 224 -14.47 -3.47 11.47
N ASP A 225 -14.70 -2.47 10.64
CA ASP A 225 -15.23 -2.59 9.27
C ASP A 225 -14.11 -2.73 8.22
N HIS A 226 -14.44 -2.47 6.95
CA HIS A 226 -13.51 -2.54 5.82
C HIS A 226 -12.51 -1.38 5.76
N PHE A 227 -12.73 -0.28 6.47
CA PHE A 227 -11.95 0.96 6.38
C PHE A 227 -11.40 1.38 7.76
N LEU A 228 -10.39 0.65 8.25
CA LEU A 228 -9.90 0.77 9.62
C LEU A 228 -9.25 2.10 9.92
N PHE A 229 -8.52 2.69 8.97
CA PHE A 229 -7.88 3.98 9.17
C PHE A 229 -8.88 5.07 9.57
N GLY A 230 -10.12 5.01 9.04
CA GLY A 230 -11.20 5.93 9.37
C GLY A 230 -12.05 5.55 10.59
N SER A 231 -12.18 4.25 10.88
CA SER A 231 -13.17 3.77 11.84
C SER A 231 -12.60 3.17 13.13
N ALA A 232 -11.36 2.67 13.11
CA ALA A 232 -10.77 1.95 14.24
C ALA A 232 -10.23 2.84 15.38
N GLY A 233 -10.26 4.17 15.19
CA GLY A 233 -9.91 5.15 16.20
C GLY A 233 -8.42 5.31 16.48
N LYS A 234 -8.11 6.22 17.42
CA LYS A 234 -6.75 6.68 17.70
C LYS A 234 -5.78 5.56 18.07
N LYS A 235 -6.20 4.59 18.88
CA LYS A 235 -5.32 3.49 19.32
C LYS A 235 -4.78 2.65 18.16
N PHE A 236 -5.59 2.45 17.13
CA PHE A 236 -5.18 1.76 15.91
C PHE A 236 -4.14 2.59 15.14
N VAL A 237 -4.42 3.88 14.93
CA VAL A 237 -3.52 4.79 14.22
C VAL A 237 -2.18 4.91 14.93
N ASP A 238 -2.18 5.10 16.26
CA ASP A 238 -0.96 5.13 17.08
C ASP A 238 -0.15 3.83 16.92
N GLY A 239 -0.81 2.68 17.00
CA GLY A 239 -0.15 1.36 16.84
C GLY A 239 0.46 1.15 15.44
N MET A 240 -0.14 1.73 14.40
CA MET A 240 0.41 1.74 13.04
C MET A 240 1.63 2.67 12.95
N VAL A 241 1.56 3.87 13.49
CA VAL A 241 2.68 4.82 13.51
C VAL A 241 3.87 4.24 14.29
N ASP A 242 3.63 3.66 15.47
CA ASP A 242 4.66 2.99 16.28
C ASP A 242 5.35 1.87 15.51
N PHE A 243 4.58 1.07 14.76
CA PHE A 243 5.14 0.02 13.91
C PHE A 243 6.05 0.59 12.83
N ILE A 244 5.63 1.66 12.13
CA ILE A 244 6.43 2.32 11.08
C ILE A 244 7.74 2.83 11.68
N VAL A 245 7.68 3.57 12.79
CA VAL A 245 8.87 4.14 13.45
C VAL A 245 9.83 3.06 13.92
N ALA A 246 9.31 1.98 14.53
CA ALA A 246 10.13 0.84 14.96
C ALA A 246 10.82 0.12 13.81
N SER A 247 10.13 0.01 12.65
CA SER A 247 10.68 -0.64 11.45
C SER A 247 11.90 0.10 10.87
N MET A 248 11.92 1.43 10.98
CA MET A 248 13.04 2.25 10.52
C MET A 248 14.24 2.20 11.47
N LYS A 249 13.99 2.18 12.80
CA LYS A 249 15.06 2.13 13.81
C LYS A 249 15.88 0.85 13.73
N LYS A 250 15.24 -0.29 13.50
CA LYS A 250 15.90 -1.58 13.39
C LYS A 250 16.92 -1.63 12.25
N LYS A 251 16.56 -1.06 11.08
CA LYS A 251 17.47 -0.95 9.93
C LYS A 251 18.66 -0.02 10.20
N SER A 252 18.45 1.08 10.93
CA SER A 252 19.54 2.01 11.28
C SER A 252 20.57 1.33 12.22
N GLY A 253 20.12 0.50 13.18
CA GLY A 253 21.01 -0.27 14.05
C GLY A 253 21.83 -1.31 13.29
N GLU A 254 21.24 -2.06 12.38
CA GLU A 254 21.92 -3.04 11.54
C GLU A 254 23.00 -2.39 10.62
N ILE A 255 22.71 -1.18 10.10
CA ILE A 255 23.67 -0.43 9.28
C ILE A 255 24.86 0.06 10.13
N THR A 256 24.62 0.52 11.36
CA THR A 256 25.68 0.98 12.27
C THR A 256 26.62 -0.17 12.64
N GLU A 257 26.07 -1.34 13.02
CA GLU A 257 26.86 -2.53 13.33
C GLU A 257 27.71 -3.02 12.15
N MET A 258 27.16 -3.00 10.92
CA MET A 258 27.92 -3.38 9.72
C MET A 258 29.05 -2.39 9.40
N THR A 259 28.82 -1.08 9.62
CA THR A 259 29.83 -0.05 9.39
C THR A 259 30.98 -0.20 10.39
N GLU A 260 30.68 -0.39 11.68
CA GLU A 260 31.67 -0.61 12.73
C GLU A 260 32.48 -1.90 12.51
N MET A 261 31.86 -2.98 12.06
CA MET A 261 32.57 -4.22 11.70
C MET A 261 33.50 -4.03 10.50
N THR A 262 33.12 -3.23 9.51
CA THR A 262 33.94 -2.96 8.33
C THR A 262 35.16 -2.12 8.70
N GLU A 263 34.99 -1.06 9.50
CA GLU A 263 36.09 -0.21 9.99
C GLU A 263 37.07 -0.99 10.87
N GLN A 264 36.59 -1.90 11.73
CA GLN A 264 37.48 -2.77 12.54
C GLN A 264 38.26 -3.77 11.70
N THR A 265 37.69 -4.21 10.56
CA THR A 265 38.38 -5.17 9.66
C THR A 265 39.47 -4.46 8.81
N GLU A 266 39.25 -3.19 8.47
CA GLU A 266 40.29 -2.39 7.76
C GLU A 266 41.42 -1.89 8.67
N ALA A 267 41.13 -1.65 9.95
CA ALA A 267 42.13 -1.23 10.93
C ALA A 267 43.07 -2.38 11.37
N THR A 268 42.78 -3.63 11.00
CA THR A 268 43.53 -4.82 11.39
C THR A 268 44.39 -5.39 10.23
N LYS A 269 44.42 -4.72 9.08
CA LYS A 269 45.31 -5.00 7.93
C LYS A 269 46.40 -3.95 7.82
#